data_41f5893cfef846d2e0a3b12629860ec7
#
_entry.id   41f5893cfef846d2e0a3b12629860ec7
#
_cell.length_a   1.000
_cell.length_b   1.000
_cell.length_c   1.000
_cell.angle_alpha   90.00
_cell.angle_beta   90.00
_cell.angle_gamma   90.00
#
_symmetry.space_group_name_H-M   'P 1'
#
loop_
_entity.id
_entity.type
_entity.pdbx_description
1 polymer ?
#
loop_
_entity_poly.entity_id
_entity_poly.type
_entity_poly.pdbx_seq_one_letter_code
_entity_poly.pdbx_strand_id
1 'polypeptide(L)'
;MSDLNLFLSRLSEPCVKSLLLFLLALLAPTLLLADGLNDVRATLQKLQSDQLIRARVEIKTHHSGGESSKQKQSEGVSSVIVESGADGLKLSWSPDQIKQSRKAVWAETANPDAPKSDIATLKALEAGQALNLLDAADPLRRGLERAVLLEDKSDKYKGKPARLLVIRIDLGLDDEGRKALKSSEAIEKLWLDGDGIPVAMDRNIDAKFSKFLIGFKLHEHETREFQRAAGRLVATFVSKESSGSGFGHSEETHSTTNVTLLP
;
A
#
# COMPACT_ATOMS: atom_id res chain seq x y z
N MET A 1 15.53 -10.43 74.75
CA MET A 1 14.78 -10.60 73.51
C MET A 1 13.70 -9.49 73.38
N SER A 2 14.10 -8.21 73.52
CA SER A 2 13.13 -7.09 73.53
C SER A 2 13.46 -5.89 72.61
N ASP A 3 14.58 -5.94 71.87
CA ASP A 3 15.03 -4.73 71.14
C ASP A 3 14.97 -4.82 69.61
N LEU A 4 14.43 -5.93 69.06
CA LEU A 4 14.35 -6.10 67.60
C LEU A 4 13.01 -5.62 66.99
N ASN A 5 11.98 -5.40 67.83
CA ASN A 5 10.67 -4.98 67.36
C ASN A 5 10.48 -3.46 67.25
N LEU A 6 11.44 -2.68 67.77
CA LEU A 6 11.35 -1.20 67.71
C LEU A 6 12.00 -0.58 66.46
N PHE A 7 12.76 -1.34 65.68
CA PHE A 7 13.44 -0.83 64.48
C PHE A 7 12.63 -0.98 63.21
N LEU A 8 11.62 -1.87 63.21
CA LEU A 8 10.77 -2.12 62.02
C LEU A 8 9.55 -1.19 61.92
N SER A 9 9.27 -0.38 62.95
CA SER A 9 8.11 0.54 62.97
C SER A 9 8.38 1.93 62.42
N ARG A 10 9.59 2.25 61.95
CA ARG A 10 9.96 3.58 61.43
C ARG A 10 10.26 3.65 59.92
N LEU A 11 10.03 2.59 59.14
CA LEU A 11 10.02 2.70 57.70
C LEU A 11 8.64 3.20 57.26
N SER A 12 8.55 4.50 57.12
CA SER A 12 7.33 5.19 56.71
C SER A 12 6.81 4.61 55.37
N GLU A 13 5.66 4.00 55.42
CA GLU A 13 4.94 3.39 54.27
C GLU A 13 4.79 4.26 53.00
N PRO A 14 4.86 5.62 53.01
CA PRO A 14 4.71 6.41 51.78
C PRO A 14 5.86 6.24 50.79
N CYS A 15 7.10 5.93 51.25
CA CYS A 15 8.26 5.86 50.35
C CYS A 15 8.28 4.59 49.49
N VAL A 16 7.81 3.45 50.03
CA VAL A 16 7.73 2.17 49.31
C VAL A 16 6.60 2.16 48.31
N LYS A 17 5.45 2.75 48.64
CA LYS A 17 4.30 2.90 47.71
C LYS A 17 4.62 3.85 46.57
N SER A 18 5.39 4.93 46.81
CA SER A 18 5.83 5.86 45.78
C SER A 18 6.86 5.25 44.83
N LEU A 19 7.77 4.41 45.35
CA LEU A 19 8.77 3.69 44.54
C LEU A 19 8.10 2.61 43.65
N LEU A 20 7.12 1.90 44.18
CA LEU A 20 6.36 0.88 43.42
C LEU A 20 5.53 1.50 42.31
N LEU A 21 4.88 2.66 42.55
CA LEU A 21 4.14 3.41 41.53
C LEU A 21 5.08 3.97 40.43
N PHE A 22 6.30 4.39 40.78
CA PHE A 22 7.26 4.87 39.78
C PHE A 22 7.84 3.72 38.94
N LEU A 23 8.01 2.52 39.51
CA LEU A 23 8.45 1.33 38.78
C LEU A 23 7.38 0.80 37.83
N LEU A 24 6.08 0.90 38.21
CA LEU A 24 4.96 0.54 37.33
C LEU A 24 4.80 1.51 36.14
N ALA A 25 5.12 2.78 36.33
CA ALA A 25 5.05 3.80 35.28
C ALA A 25 6.15 3.66 34.21
N LEU A 26 7.29 3.07 34.56
CA LEU A 26 8.41 2.82 33.64
C LEU A 26 8.24 1.56 32.77
N LEU A 27 7.31 0.68 33.12
CA LEU A 27 7.01 -0.55 32.35
C LEU A 27 5.89 -0.39 31.31
N ALA A 28 5.20 0.76 31.29
CA ALA A 28 4.05 0.97 30.44
C ALA A 28 4.29 1.28 28.95
N PRO A 29 5.45 1.84 28.48
CA PRO A 29 5.57 2.22 27.07
C PRO A 29 6.02 1.12 26.12
N THR A 30 6.52 -0.02 26.59
CA THR A 30 7.11 -1.05 25.71
C THR A 30 6.13 -2.10 25.18
N LEU A 31 4.95 -2.21 25.77
CA LEU A 31 3.93 -3.19 25.34
C LEU A 31 3.02 -2.69 24.20
N LEU A 32 2.95 -1.37 23.96
CA LEU A 32 2.07 -0.79 22.93
C LEU A 32 2.64 -0.92 21.51
N LEU A 33 3.94 -1.07 21.33
CA LEU A 33 4.56 -1.15 19.99
C LEU A 33 4.39 -2.52 19.31
N ALA A 34 4.19 -3.59 20.09
CA ALA A 34 4.03 -4.94 19.54
C ALA A 34 2.60 -5.20 19.01
N ASP A 35 1.62 -4.44 19.45
CA ASP A 35 0.19 -4.68 19.19
C ASP A 35 -0.33 -4.01 17.92
N GLY A 36 0.27 -2.89 17.50
CA GLY A 36 -0.25 -2.06 16.41
C GLY A 36 -0.45 -2.81 15.09
N LEU A 37 0.51 -3.65 14.66
CA LEU A 37 0.38 -4.44 13.43
C LEU A 37 -0.63 -5.59 13.60
N ASN A 38 -0.69 -6.21 14.76
CA ASN A 38 -1.62 -7.32 15.02
C ASN A 38 -3.07 -6.81 15.05
N ASP A 39 -3.32 -5.64 15.65
CA ASP A 39 -4.62 -4.99 15.65
C ASP A 39 -5.12 -4.73 14.22
N VAL A 40 -4.25 -4.16 13.38
CA VAL A 40 -4.59 -3.88 11.97
C VAL A 40 -4.83 -5.16 11.20
N ARG A 41 -3.99 -6.19 11.35
CA ARG A 41 -4.20 -7.50 10.70
C ARG A 41 -5.53 -8.13 11.08
N ALA A 42 -5.88 -8.07 12.37
CA ALA A 42 -7.16 -8.58 12.89
C ALA A 42 -8.35 -7.77 12.35
N THR A 43 -8.19 -6.44 12.22
CA THR A 43 -9.22 -5.57 11.64
C THR A 43 -9.41 -5.86 10.15
N LEU A 44 -8.32 -5.96 9.38
CA LEU A 44 -8.36 -6.28 7.96
C LEU A 44 -8.99 -7.66 7.69
N GLN A 45 -8.75 -8.65 8.56
CA GLN A 45 -9.34 -9.98 8.43
C GLN A 45 -10.88 -9.96 8.55
N LYS A 46 -11.45 -8.98 9.27
CA LYS A 46 -12.91 -8.81 9.41
C LYS A 46 -13.55 -8.07 8.24
N LEU A 47 -12.75 -7.46 7.37
CA LEU A 47 -13.21 -6.69 6.22
C LEU A 47 -13.28 -7.57 4.96
N GLN A 48 -13.91 -8.74 5.07
CA GLN A 48 -14.13 -9.69 3.98
C GLN A 48 -15.64 -9.93 3.83
N SER A 49 -16.15 -9.84 2.63
CA SER A 49 -17.58 -10.01 2.36
C SER A 49 -17.82 -10.40 0.90
N ASP A 50 -18.85 -11.23 0.68
CA ASP A 50 -19.33 -11.61 -0.65
C ASP A 50 -20.50 -10.73 -1.13
N GLN A 51 -20.83 -9.65 -0.39
CA GLN A 51 -21.85 -8.71 -0.84
C GLN A 51 -21.43 -8.07 -2.15
N LEU A 52 -22.40 -7.89 -3.05
CA LEU A 52 -22.15 -7.26 -4.35
C LEU A 52 -21.63 -5.84 -4.17
N ILE A 53 -20.50 -5.56 -4.78
CA ILE A 53 -19.99 -4.21 -5.01
C ILE A 53 -19.97 -3.96 -6.50
N ARG A 54 -20.48 -2.79 -6.89
CA ARG A 54 -20.39 -2.28 -8.24
C ARG A 54 -19.69 -0.94 -8.24
N ALA A 55 -18.69 -0.78 -9.09
CA ALA A 55 -17.90 0.45 -9.13
C ALA A 55 -17.51 0.81 -10.55
N ARG A 56 -17.34 2.11 -10.81
CA ARG A 56 -16.62 2.61 -11.98
C ARG A 56 -15.16 2.83 -11.58
N VAL A 57 -14.25 2.25 -12.34
CA VAL A 57 -12.81 2.41 -12.19
C VAL A 57 -12.31 3.24 -13.37
N GLU A 58 -11.75 4.40 -13.10
CA GLU A 58 -11.14 5.30 -14.09
C GLU A 58 -9.65 5.34 -13.88
N ILE A 59 -8.87 5.02 -14.90
CA ILE A 59 -7.42 4.95 -14.87
C ILE A 59 -6.88 5.98 -15.85
N LYS A 60 -5.94 6.82 -15.37
CA LYS A 60 -5.15 7.72 -16.21
C LYS A 60 -3.68 7.33 -16.03
N THR A 61 -2.96 7.18 -17.13
CA THR A 61 -1.52 6.87 -17.09
C THR A 61 -0.77 7.81 -18.02
N HIS A 62 0.35 8.29 -17.53
CA HIS A 62 1.37 8.97 -18.30
C HIS A 62 2.65 8.14 -18.19
N HIS A 63 3.23 7.78 -19.33
CA HIS A 63 4.47 7.03 -19.40
C HIS A 63 5.47 7.82 -20.24
N SER A 64 6.70 7.90 -19.76
CA SER A 64 7.85 8.48 -20.44
C SER A 64 9.01 7.50 -20.34
N GLY A 65 9.65 7.18 -21.46
CA GLY A 65 10.78 6.24 -21.43
C GLY A 65 11.54 6.15 -22.74
N GLY A 66 12.76 5.62 -22.64
CA GLY A 66 13.65 5.39 -23.77
C GLY A 66 15.11 5.68 -23.46
N GLU A 67 15.92 5.69 -24.51
CA GLU A 67 17.30 6.15 -24.42
C GLU A 67 17.35 7.67 -24.19
N SER A 68 18.39 8.16 -23.49
CA SER A 68 18.53 9.57 -23.08
C SER A 68 18.38 10.57 -24.24
N SER A 69 18.60 10.13 -25.49
CA SER A 69 18.47 10.94 -26.71
C SER A 69 17.12 10.78 -27.44
N LYS A 70 16.27 9.80 -27.06
CA LYS A 70 15.02 9.45 -27.74
C LYS A 70 13.95 9.04 -26.77
N GLN A 71 13.53 9.95 -25.88
CA GLN A 71 12.40 9.69 -24.98
C GLN A 71 11.09 9.72 -25.77
N LYS A 72 10.26 8.71 -25.54
CA LYS A 72 8.89 8.62 -26.04
C LYS A 72 7.93 8.85 -24.89
N GLN A 73 6.87 9.58 -25.11
CA GLN A 73 5.80 9.81 -24.14
C GLN A 73 4.51 9.19 -24.66
N SER A 74 3.73 8.64 -23.75
CA SER A 74 2.38 8.14 -24.04
C SER A 74 1.44 8.46 -22.90
N GLU A 75 0.21 8.79 -23.24
CA GLU A 75 -0.86 9.05 -22.29
C GLU A 75 -2.06 8.17 -22.61
N GLY A 76 -2.81 7.80 -21.60
CA GLY A 76 -4.02 7.03 -21.81
C GLY A 76 -5.03 7.21 -20.69
N VAL A 77 -6.30 7.03 -21.06
CA VAL A 77 -7.43 7.04 -20.12
C VAL A 77 -8.28 5.81 -20.40
N SER A 78 -8.62 5.06 -19.36
CA SER A 78 -9.55 3.94 -19.44
C SER A 78 -10.63 4.07 -18.38
N SER A 79 -11.84 3.58 -18.68
CA SER A 79 -12.94 3.52 -17.72
C SER A 79 -13.64 2.18 -17.86
N VAL A 80 -13.83 1.48 -16.74
CA VAL A 80 -14.44 0.16 -16.71
C VAL A 80 -15.43 0.05 -15.55
N ILE A 81 -16.55 -0.62 -15.77
CA ILE A 81 -17.47 -1.00 -14.70
C ILE A 81 -17.01 -2.36 -14.16
N VAL A 82 -16.80 -2.41 -12.87
CA VAL A 82 -16.40 -3.62 -12.13
C VAL A 82 -17.53 -4.02 -11.21
N GLU A 83 -17.93 -5.28 -11.26
CA GLU A 83 -18.87 -5.90 -10.34
C GLU A 83 -18.15 -7.07 -9.65
N SER A 84 -18.22 -7.16 -8.33
CA SER A 84 -17.60 -8.23 -7.53
C SER A 84 -18.54 -8.64 -6.41
N GLY A 85 -18.82 -9.95 -6.30
CA GLY A 85 -19.71 -10.53 -5.31
C GLY A 85 -19.59 -12.05 -5.27
N ALA A 86 -20.59 -12.72 -4.68
CA ALA A 86 -20.64 -14.18 -4.59
C ALA A 86 -20.55 -14.89 -5.96
N ASP A 87 -21.06 -14.24 -7.02
CA ASP A 87 -21.02 -14.78 -8.40
C ASP A 87 -19.69 -14.53 -9.12
N GLY A 88 -18.68 -13.97 -8.41
CA GLY A 88 -17.35 -13.68 -8.93
C GLY A 88 -17.15 -12.25 -9.38
N LEU A 89 -16.17 -12.05 -10.28
CA LEU A 89 -15.75 -10.76 -10.82
C LEU A 89 -16.18 -10.59 -12.27
N LYS A 90 -16.78 -9.43 -12.59
CA LYS A 90 -17.14 -9.04 -13.94
C LYS A 90 -16.58 -7.67 -14.27
N LEU A 91 -15.91 -7.57 -15.42
CA LEU A 91 -15.39 -6.33 -16.00
C LEU A 91 -16.18 -5.99 -17.25
N SER A 92 -16.68 -4.77 -17.35
CA SER A 92 -17.51 -4.31 -18.48
C SER A 92 -16.97 -2.99 -19.03
N TRP A 93 -16.52 -3.01 -20.28
CA TRP A 93 -16.03 -1.83 -21.01
C TRP A 93 -17.14 -1.28 -21.91
N SER A 94 -17.08 0.03 -22.15
CA SER A 94 -17.99 0.66 -23.10
C SER A 94 -17.71 0.17 -24.54
N PRO A 95 -18.72 0.19 -25.44
CA PRO A 95 -18.53 -0.14 -26.86
C PRO A 95 -17.44 0.72 -27.53
N ASP A 96 -17.34 1.99 -27.17
CA ASP A 96 -16.32 2.89 -27.71
C ASP A 96 -14.91 2.51 -27.29
N GLN A 97 -14.72 2.11 -26.03
CA GLN A 97 -13.44 1.60 -25.56
C GLN A 97 -13.04 0.30 -26.26
N ILE A 98 -13.98 -0.62 -26.44
CA ILE A 98 -13.74 -1.84 -27.22
C ILE A 98 -13.31 -1.50 -28.65
N LYS A 99 -13.96 -0.53 -29.29
CA LYS A 99 -13.60 -0.07 -30.63
C LYS A 99 -12.21 0.58 -30.67
N GLN A 100 -11.88 1.41 -29.68
CA GLN A 100 -10.53 2.03 -29.56
C GLN A 100 -9.45 0.98 -29.36
N SER A 101 -9.68 0.01 -28.46
CA SER A 101 -8.76 -1.10 -28.22
C SER A 101 -8.48 -1.90 -29.48
N ARG A 102 -9.53 -2.25 -30.26
CA ARG A 102 -9.36 -2.92 -31.56
C ARG A 102 -8.48 -2.11 -32.52
N LYS A 103 -8.72 -0.80 -32.62
CA LYS A 103 -7.89 0.08 -33.48
C LYS A 103 -6.43 0.08 -33.04
N ALA A 104 -6.17 0.13 -31.72
CA ALA A 104 -4.80 0.10 -31.17
C ALA A 104 -4.09 -1.20 -31.53
N VAL A 105 -4.74 -2.36 -31.33
CA VAL A 105 -4.20 -3.68 -31.69
C VAL A 105 -3.87 -3.76 -33.19
N TRP A 106 -4.76 -3.23 -34.06
CA TRP A 106 -4.49 -3.21 -35.49
C TRP A 106 -3.32 -2.31 -35.87
N ALA A 107 -3.19 -1.14 -35.21
CA ALA A 107 -2.07 -0.24 -35.43
C ALA A 107 -0.74 -0.87 -35.00
N GLU A 108 -0.68 -1.55 -33.85
CA GLU A 108 0.48 -2.30 -33.37
C GLU A 108 0.84 -3.45 -34.33
N THR A 109 -0.15 -4.14 -34.89
CA THR A 109 0.08 -5.21 -35.87
C THR A 109 0.64 -4.66 -37.19
N ALA A 110 0.18 -3.48 -37.61
CA ALA A 110 0.64 -2.83 -38.86
C ALA A 110 2.02 -2.17 -38.69
N ASN A 111 2.37 -1.74 -37.48
CA ASN A 111 3.66 -1.14 -37.15
C ASN A 111 4.12 -1.61 -35.76
N PRO A 112 4.91 -2.69 -35.67
CA PRO A 112 5.42 -3.23 -34.40
C PRO A 112 6.29 -2.24 -33.59
N ASP A 113 6.84 -1.21 -34.25
CA ASP A 113 7.63 -0.16 -33.61
C ASP A 113 6.80 1.01 -33.09
N ALA A 114 5.47 0.99 -33.29
CA ALA A 114 4.59 2.00 -32.73
C ALA A 114 4.61 1.94 -31.17
N PRO A 115 4.47 3.10 -30.50
CA PRO A 115 4.35 3.10 -29.03
C PRO A 115 3.18 2.23 -28.60
N LYS A 116 3.47 1.24 -27.75
CA LYS A 116 2.42 0.38 -27.17
C LYS A 116 1.68 1.17 -26.10
N SER A 117 0.37 1.17 -26.17
CA SER A 117 -0.47 1.78 -25.14
C SER A 117 -1.31 0.68 -24.46
N ASP A 118 -0.90 0.25 -23.27
CA ASP A 118 -1.64 -0.74 -22.49
C ASP A 118 -3.04 -0.24 -22.11
N ILE A 119 -3.25 1.08 -22.07
CA ILE A 119 -4.52 1.70 -21.75
C ILE A 119 -5.48 1.73 -22.93
N ALA A 120 -4.97 1.86 -24.14
CA ALA A 120 -5.80 1.73 -25.34
C ALA A 120 -6.26 0.27 -25.57
N THR A 121 -5.63 -0.69 -24.93
CA THR A 121 -6.05 -2.10 -24.92
C THR A 121 -6.90 -2.41 -23.68
N LEU A 122 -7.69 -3.48 -23.71
CA LEU A 122 -8.48 -3.94 -22.56
C LEU A 122 -7.60 -4.44 -21.39
N LYS A 123 -6.28 -4.32 -21.49
CA LYS A 123 -5.29 -4.64 -20.46
C LYS A 123 -5.10 -3.54 -19.40
N ALA A 124 -5.74 -2.39 -19.58
CA ALA A 124 -5.60 -1.27 -18.63
C ALA A 124 -5.99 -1.63 -17.19
N LEU A 125 -6.88 -2.60 -17.01
CA LEU A 125 -7.24 -3.15 -15.70
C LEU A 125 -7.35 -4.67 -15.83
N GLU A 126 -6.45 -5.37 -15.16
CA GLU A 126 -6.50 -6.81 -15.02
C GLU A 126 -7.42 -7.24 -13.87
N ALA A 127 -7.93 -8.47 -13.91
CA ALA A 127 -8.81 -9.01 -12.89
C ALA A 127 -8.22 -8.93 -11.47
N GLY A 128 -6.94 -9.25 -11.32
CA GLY A 128 -6.24 -9.16 -10.03
C GLY A 128 -6.14 -7.74 -9.49
N GLN A 129 -5.91 -6.76 -10.38
CA GLN A 129 -5.90 -5.34 -9.98
C GLN A 129 -7.29 -4.87 -9.57
N ALA A 130 -8.34 -5.26 -10.32
CA ALA A 130 -9.71 -4.93 -10.00
C ALA A 130 -10.12 -5.49 -8.61
N LEU A 131 -9.76 -6.74 -8.31
CA LEU A 131 -9.96 -7.34 -7.00
C LEU A 131 -9.21 -6.56 -5.91
N ASN A 132 -7.94 -6.23 -6.11
CA ASN A 132 -7.15 -5.46 -5.14
C ASN A 132 -7.70 -4.05 -4.87
N LEU A 133 -8.44 -3.47 -5.81
CA LEU A 133 -9.14 -2.20 -5.61
C LEU A 133 -10.42 -2.37 -4.78
N LEU A 134 -11.25 -3.39 -5.09
CA LEU A 134 -12.55 -3.60 -4.44
C LEU A 134 -12.46 -4.43 -3.16
N ASP A 135 -11.33 -5.09 -2.92
CA ASP A 135 -11.00 -5.86 -1.71
C ASP A 135 -9.55 -5.60 -1.32
N ALA A 136 -9.27 -4.37 -0.88
CA ALA A 136 -7.93 -3.94 -0.52
C ALA A 136 -7.44 -4.53 0.82
N ALA A 137 -8.33 -5.12 1.62
CA ALA A 137 -7.98 -5.65 2.93
C ALA A 137 -7.01 -6.83 2.85
N ASP A 138 -7.22 -7.77 1.93
CA ASP A 138 -6.40 -8.97 1.83
C ASP A 138 -4.98 -8.69 1.31
N PRO A 139 -4.74 -7.94 0.21
CA PRO A 139 -3.40 -7.59 -0.21
C PRO A 139 -2.66 -6.73 0.83
N LEU A 140 -3.35 -5.81 1.51
CA LEU A 140 -2.75 -5.03 2.58
C LEU A 140 -2.34 -5.92 3.76
N ARG A 141 -3.22 -6.83 4.22
CA ARG A 141 -2.93 -7.79 5.29
C ARG A 141 -1.70 -8.65 4.96
N ARG A 142 -1.62 -9.21 3.74
CA ARG A 142 -0.44 -9.99 3.27
C ARG A 142 0.84 -9.16 3.26
N GLY A 143 0.77 -7.90 2.85
CA GLY A 143 1.91 -6.97 2.90
C GLY A 143 2.44 -6.76 4.31
N LEU A 144 1.54 -6.77 5.30
CA LEU A 144 1.90 -6.59 6.71
C LEU A 144 2.49 -7.86 7.36
N GLU A 145 2.37 -9.06 6.79
CA GLU A 145 2.82 -10.32 7.42
C GLU A 145 4.30 -10.32 7.78
N ARG A 146 5.15 -9.75 6.92
CA ARG A 146 6.61 -9.64 7.12
C ARG A 146 7.08 -8.22 7.41
N ALA A 147 6.15 -7.33 7.69
CA ALA A 147 6.45 -5.94 7.99
C ALA A 147 6.98 -5.76 9.41
N VAL A 148 7.81 -4.72 9.60
CA VAL A 148 8.36 -4.31 10.89
C VAL A 148 7.80 -2.94 11.24
N LEU A 149 7.11 -2.84 12.38
CA LEU A 149 6.62 -1.56 12.90
C LEU A 149 7.81 -0.71 13.36
N LEU A 150 7.91 0.51 12.86
CA LEU A 150 8.93 1.48 13.23
C LEU A 150 8.38 2.53 14.19
N GLU A 151 7.17 3.03 13.93
CA GLU A 151 6.48 4.02 14.77
C GLU A 151 4.99 3.71 14.82
N ASP A 152 4.38 4.04 15.96
CA ASP A 152 2.94 3.99 16.22
C ASP A 152 2.59 5.23 17.02
N LYS A 153 1.82 6.14 16.43
CA LYS A 153 1.54 7.43 17.05
C LYS A 153 0.21 8.04 16.63
N SER A 154 -0.29 8.95 17.46
CA SER A 154 -1.43 9.79 17.09
C SER A 154 -1.03 10.78 16.01
N ASP A 155 -1.89 10.97 15.02
CA ASP A 155 -1.71 11.88 13.89
C ASP A 155 -3.08 12.41 13.42
N LYS A 156 -3.07 13.12 12.31
CA LYS A 156 -4.28 13.56 11.61
C LYS A 156 -4.18 13.22 10.13
N TYR A 157 -5.24 12.67 9.58
CA TYR A 157 -5.38 12.52 8.13
C TYR A 157 -6.51 13.41 7.63
N LYS A 158 -6.21 14.33 6.68
CA LYS A 158 -7.17 15.32 6.16
C LYS A 158 -7.91 16.08 7.27
N GLY A 159 -7.19 16.44 8.34
CA GLY A 159 -7.72 17.19 9.49
C GLY A 159 -8.50 16.39 10.52
N LYS A 160 -8.78 15.11 10.27
CA LYS A 160 -9.44 14.18 11.23
C LYS A 160 -8.40 13.45 12.07
N PRO A 161 -8.67 13.21 13.37
CA PRO A 161 -7.80 12.38 14.20
C PRO A 161 -7.60 11.00 13.57
N ALA A 162 -6.37 10.52 13.57
CA ALA A 162 -5.98 9.21 13.06
C ALA A 162 -4.82 8.63 13.89
N ARG A 163 -4.64 7.31 13.86
CA ARG A 163 -3.45 6.61 14.32
C ARG A 163 -2.55 6.37 13.11
N LEU A 164 -1.29 6.76 13.19
CA LEU A 164 -0.31 6.56 12.14
C LEU A 164 0.64 5.43 12.52
N LEU A 165 0.71 4.42 11.67
CA LEU A 165 1.74 3.39 11.72
C LEU A 165 2.78 3.70 10.65
N VAL A 166 4.07 3.76 11.02
CA VAL A 166 5.20 3.79 10.09
C VAL A 166 5.82 2.41 10.07
N ILE A 167 5.92 1.82 8.90
CA ILE A 167 6.19 0.40 8.73
C ILE A 167 7.31 0.23 7.71
N ARG A 168 8.29 -0.63 8.01
CA ARG A 168 9.22 -1.13 6.99
C ARG A 168 8.64 -2.40 6.39
N ILE A 169 8.44 -2.39 5.08
CA ILE A 169 7.90 -3.54 4.34
C ILE A 169 9.01 -4.39 3.72
N ASP A 170 8.73 -5.68 3.56
CA ASP A 170 9.58 -6.62 2.81
C ASP A 170 9.27 -6.50 1.32
N LEU A 171 10.28 -6.35 0.48
CA LEU A 171 10.13 -6.27 -0.99
C LEU A 171 9.67 -7.59 -1.62
N GLY A 172 9.63 -8.69 -0.88
CA GLY A 172 9.19 -9.98 -1.41
C GLY A 172 10.09 -10.57 -2.50
N LEU A 173 11.37 -10.18 -2.54
CA LEU A 173 12.31 -10.62 -3.57
C LEU A 173 12.60 -12.12 -3.46
N ASP A 174 12.71 -12.77 -4.61
CA ASP A 174 13.26 -14.13 -4.72
C ASP A 174 14.77 -14.16 -4.43
N ASP A 175 15.37 -15.33 -4.48
CA ASP A 175 16.80 -15.51 -4.16
C ASP A 175 17.72 -14.78 -5.15
N GLU A 176 17.34 -14.67 -6.43
CA GLU A 176 18.10 -13.92 -7.42
C GLU A 176 17.99 -12.42 -7.20
N GLY A 177 16.79 -11.93 -6.95
CA GLY A 177 16.55 -10.54 -6.62
C GLY A 177 17.30 -10.11 -5.36
N ARG A 178 17.30 -10.94 -4.30
CA ARG A 178 18.08 -10.69 -3.09
C ARG A 178 19.59 -10.62 -3.35
N LYS A 179 20.14 -11.51 -4.18
CA LYS A 179 21.57 -11.48 -4.56
C LYS A 179 21.93 -10.23 -5.38
N ALA A 180 21.01 -9.77 -6.23
CA ALA A 180 21.20 -8.58 -7.04
C ALA A 180 21.03 -7.28 -6.25
N LEU A 181 20.27 -7.28 -5.16
CA LEU A 181 19.98 -6.11 -4.34
C LEU A 181 21.26 -5.59 -3.67
N LYS A 182 21.55 -4.31 -3.86
CA LYS A 182 22.67 -3.61 -3.20
C LYS A 182 22.22 -2.78 -2.02
N SER A 183 21.08 -2.12 -2.15
CA SER A 183 20.44 -1.37 -1.07
C SER A 183 18.96 -1.23 -1.36
N SER A 184 18.16 -1.17 -0.30
CA SER A 184 16.74 -0.81 -0.41
C SER A 184 16.29 -0.08 0.85
N GLU A 185 15.36 0.83 0.64
CA GLU A 185 14.53 1.43 1.67
C GLU A 185 13.08 1.27 1.20
N ALA A 186 12.22 0.69 2.04
CA ALA A 186 10.83 0.43 1.72
C ALA A 186 9.98 0.76 2.95
N ILE A 187 9.41 1.96 2.94
CA ILE A 187 8.64 2.52 4.06
C ILE A 187 7.20 2.73 3.62
N GLU A 188 6.30 2.30 4.48
CA GLU A 188 4.86 2.52 4.33
C GLU A 188 4.33 3.25 5.56
N LYS A 189 3.54 4.29 5.33
CA LYS A 189 2.75 5.00 6.33
C LYS A 189 1.30 4.59 6.16
N LEU A 190 0.67 4.13 7.23
CA LEU A 190 -0.71 3.69 7.23
C LEU A 190 -1.48 4.49 8.27
N TRP A 191 -2.48 5.25 7.83
CA TRP A 191 -3.39 5.99 8.71
C TRP A 191 -4.64 5.17 8.97
N LEU A 192 -4.98 5.03 10.24
CA LEU A 192 -6.15 4.31 10.72
C LEU A 192 -7.13 5.28 11.36
N ASP A 193 -8.42 5.05 11.17
CA ASP A 193 -9.46 5.77 11.89
C ASP A 193 -9.61 5.29 13.35
N GLY A 194 -10.63 5.81 14.05
CA GLY A 194 -10.91 5.47 15.45
C GLY A 194 -11.29 3.99 15.67
N ASP A 195 -11.73 3.30 14.64
CA ASP A 195 -12.08 1.87 14.66
C ASP A 195 -10.90 0.97 14.23
N GLY A 196 -9.74 1.56 13.96
CA GLY A 196 -8.54 0.86 13.49
C GLY A 196 -8.62 0.43 12.02
N ILE A 197 -9.53 1.01 11.24
CA ILE A 197 -9.70 0.74 9.81
C ILE A 197 -8.78 1.66 9.02
N PRO A 198 -7.99 1.14 8.05
CA PRO A 198 -7.19 1.97 7.16
C PRO A 198 -8.03 2.99 6.39
N VAL A 199 -7.62 4.26 6.42
CA VAL A 199 -8.22 5.35 5.65
C VAL A 199 -7.29 5.86 4.55
N ALA A 200 -5.97 5.69 4.73
CA ALA A 200 -4.96 6.05 3.74
C ALA A 200 -3.66 5.26 3.92
N MET A 201 -2.91 5.19 2.83
CA MET A 201 -1.57 4.62 2.78
C MET A 201 -0.67 5.53 1.93
N ASP A 202 0.58 5.68 2.34
CA ASP A 202 1.67 6.32 1.58
C ASP A 202 2.88 5.38 1.64
N ARG A 203 3.34 4.89 0.48
CA ARG A 203 4.43 3.92 0.37
C ARG A 203 5.53 4.49 -0.50
N ASN A 204 6.76 4.46 0.00
CA ASN A 204 7.95 4.78 -0.75
C ASN A 204 8.89 3.58 -0.80
N ILE A 205 9.36 3.25 -1.99
CA ILE A 205 10.34 2.20 -2.23
C ILE A 205 11.47 2.79 -3.05
N ASP A 206 12.67 2.73 -2.50
CA ASP A 206 13.92 3.01 -3.20
C ASP A 206 14.77 1.74 -3.21
N ALA A 207 15.16 1.27 -4.38
CA ALA A 207 16.00 0.09 -4.50
C ALA A 207 17.09 0.25 -5.54
N LYS A 208 18.27 -0.30 -5.24
CA LYS A 208 19.40 -0.38 -6.16
C LYS A 208 19.80 -1.83 -6.34
N PHE A 209 19.88 -2.25 -7.57
CA PHE A 209 20.27 -3.60 -7.96
C PHE A 209 21.54 -3.56 -8.79
N SER A 210 22.30 -4.66 -8.79
CA SER A 210 23.44 -4.84 -9.70
C SER A 210 23.57 -6.29 -10.09
N LYS A 211 23.65 -6.54 -11.40
CA LYS A 211 23.90 -7.87 -11.99
C LYS A 211 24.97 -7.72 -13.07
N PHE A 212 26.07 -8.48 -13.01
CA PHE A 212 27.17 -8.45 -13.98
C PHE A 212 27.74 -7.05 -14.26
N LEU A 213 28.05 -6.27 -13.21
CA LEU A 213 28.58 -4.89 -13.28
C LEU A 213 27.57 -3.83 -13.75
N ILE A 214 26.33 -4.20 -13.96
CA ILE A 214 25.30 -3.28 -14.41
C ILE A 214 24.40 -2.93 -13.25
N GLY A 215 24.23 -1.62 -13.02
CA GLY A 215 23.39 -1.08 -11.97
C GLY A 215 22.01 -0.69 -12.50
N PHE A 216 20.98 -0.99 -11.70
CA PHE A 216 19.60 -0.51 -11.87
C PHE A 216 19.18 0.26 -10.64
N LYS A 217 18.40 1.29 -10.85
CA LYS A 217 17.71 2.02 -9.78
C LYS A 217 16.22 1.91 -10.01
N LEU A 218 15.50 1.69 -8.95
CA LEU A 218 14.04 1.72 -8.90
C LEU A 218 13.60 2.70 -7.82
N HIS A 219 12.69 3.58 -8.15
CA HIS A 219 11.95 4.40 -7.22
C HIS A 219 10.47 4.18 -7.46
N GLU A 220 9.70 3.96 -6.41
CA GLU A 220 8.25 3.84 -6.45
C GLU A 220 7.65 4.63 -5.29
N HIS A 221 6.69 5.51 -5.61
CA HIS A 221 5.85 6.18 -4.64
C HIS A 221 4.39 5.85 -4.93
N GLU A 222 3.66 5.37 -3.94
CA GLU A 222 2.27 5.01 -4.07
C GLU A 222 1.46 5.57 -2.91
N THR A 223 0.38 6.28 -3.23
CA THR A 223 -0.62 6.72 -2.24
C THR A 223 -1.95 6.05 -2.52
N ARG A 224 -2.67 5.66 -1.47
CA ARG A 224 -4.03 5.12 -1.54
C ARG A 224 -4.94 5.78 -0.55
N GLU A 225 -6.20 5.95 -0.92
CA GLU A 225 -7.28 6.27 0.00
C GLU A 225 -8.26 5.12 0.05
N PHE A 226 -8.79 4.86 1.24
CA PHE A 226 -9.67 3.73 1.45
C PHE A 226 -11.03 4.18 1.98
N GLN A 227 -12.05 3.38 1.66
CA GLN A 227 -13.39 3.49 2.20
C GLN A 227 -13.95 2.11 2.51
N ARG A 228 -14.66 1.98 3.62
CA ARG A 228 -15.45 0.78 3.90
C ARG A 228 -16.74 0.79 3.09
N ALA A 229 -17.01 -0.29 2.34
CA ALA A 229 -18.25 -0.48 1.59
C ALA A 229 -18.60 -1.96 1.52
N ALA A 230 -19.87 -2.31 1.69
CA ALA A 230 -20.39 -3.68 1.65
C ALA A 230 -19.55 -4.69 2.46
N GLY A 231 -19.06 -4.29 3.64
CA GLY A 231 -18.23 -5.15 4.50
C GLY A 231 -16.78 -5.34 4.03
N ARG A 232 -16.33 -4.64 3.00
CA ARG A 232 -14.95 -4.68 2.46
C ARG A 232 -14.24 -3.35 2.63
N LEU A 233 -12.92 -3.38 2.50
CA LEU A 233 -12.09 -2.19 2.34
C LEU A 233 -11.88 -1.94 0.84
N VAL A 234 -12.36 -0.82 0.33
CA VAL A 234 -12.24 -0.42 -1.08
C VAL A 234 -11.20 0.68 -1.20
N ALA A 235 -10.23 0.53 -2.11
CA ALA A 235 -9.32 1.60 -2.48
C ALA A 235 -10.04 2.54 -3.45
N THR A 236 -10.45 3.71 -2.96
CA THR A 236 -11.23 4.69 -3.75
C THR A 236 -10.35 5.59 -4.60
N PHE A 237 -9.10 5.74 -4.22
CA PHE A 237 -8.09 6.48 -4.97
C PHE A 237 -6.74 5.76 -4.85
N VAL A 238 -6.01 5.68 -5.97
CA VAL A 238 -4.63 5.22 -6.02
C VAL A 238 -3.85 6.17 -6.93
N SER A 239 -2.75 6.72 -6.45
CA SER A 239 -1.74 7.39 -7.26
C SER A 239 -0.44 6.62 -7.15
N LYS A 240 0.15 6.29 -8.27
CA LYS A 240 1.41 5.55 -8.34
C LYS A 240 2.37 6.25 -9.29
N GLU A 241 3.55 6.55 -8.79
CA GLU A 241 4.70 7.03 -9.55
C GLU A 241 5.79 5.97 -9.48
N SER A 242 6.35 5.61 -10.61
CA SER A 242 7.48 4.70 -10.64
C SER A 242 8.51 5.18 -11.64
N SER A 243 9.77 5.15 -11.25
CA SER A 243 10.88 5.42 -12.17
C SER A 243 11.94 4.35 -12.05
N GLY A 244 12.48 3.98 -13.20
CA GLY A 244 13.57 3.01 -13.33
C GLY A 244 14.67 3.55 -14.22
N SER A 245 15.92 3.25 -13.87
CA SER A 245 17.05 3.61 -14.75
C SER A 245 18.12 2.53 -14.72
N GLY A 246 18.71 2.26 -15.89
CA GLY A 246 19.82 1.31 -16.09
C GLY A 246 20.16 1.17 -17.57
N PHE A 247 21.39 0.80 -17.91
CA PHE A 247 21.87 0.61 -19.31
C PHE A 247 21.72 1.84 -20.23
N GLY A 248 21.69 3.05 -19.70
CA GLY A 248 21.44 4.25 -20.51
C GLY A 248 19.96 4.45 -20.88
N HIS A 249 19.06 3.61 -20.38
CA HIS A 249 17.62 3.75 -20.48
C HIS A 249 17.05 4.30 -19.18
N SER A 250 15.99 5.09 -19.28
CA SER A 250 15.16 5.51 -18.16
C SER A 250 13.71 5.38 -18.53
N GLU A 251 12.90 4.99 -17.55
CA GLU A 251 11.45 4.90 -17.65
C GLU A 251 10.83 5.60 -16.46
N GLU A 252 9.75 6.31 -16.69
CA GLU A 252 8.94 6.94 -15.67
C GLU A 252 7.47 6.71 -16.01
N THR A 253 6.71 6.30 -15.02
CA THR A 253 5.27 6.08 -15.16
C THR A 253 4.56 6.75 -14.00
N HIS A 254 3.58 7.57 -14.33
CA HIS A 254 2.63 8.13 -13.38
C HIS A 254 1.25 7.63 -13.71
N SER A 255 0.55 7.05 -12.75
CA SER A 255 -0.82 6.58 -12.92
C SER A 255 -1.70 7.02 -11.78
N THR A 256 -2.94 7.37 -12.10
CA THR A 256 -4.00 7.63 -11.12
C THR A 256 -5.19 6.74 -11.40
N THR A 257 -5.74 6.13 -10.36
CA THR A 257 -6.95 5.32 -10.43
C THR A 257 -7.98 5.90 -9.48
N ASN A 258 -9.16 6.21 -9.99
CA ASN A 258 -10.34 6.63 -9.22
C ASN A 258 -11.39 5.52 -9.24
N VAL A 259 -11.90 5.15 -8.08
CA VAL A 259 -12.96 4.16 -7.93
C VAL A 259 -14.20 4.85 -7.36
N THR A 260 -15.25 4.93 -8.15
CA THR A 260 -16.55 5.48 -7.76
C THR A 260 -17.53 4.33 -7.55
N LEU A 261 -17.98 4.17 -6.32
CA LEU A 261 -19.02 3.18 -6.00
C LEU A 261 -20.32 3.54 -6.68
N LEU A 262 -20.97 2.56 -7.24
CA LEU A 262 -22.26 2.69 -7.93
C LEU A 262 -23.35 2.03 -7.07
N PRO A 263 -24.60 2.54 -7.16
CA PRO A 263 -25.73 1.93 -6.47
C PRO A 263 -26.06 0.53 -6.98
#